data_5a8a310515c67379491a7817459d241e
#
_entry.id   5a8a310515c67379491a7817459d241e
#
_cell.length_a   1.000
_cell.length_b   1.000
_cell.length_c   1.000
_cell.angle_alpha   90.00
_cell.angle_beta   90.00
_cell.angle_gamma   90.00
#
_symmetry.space_group_name_H-M   'P 1'
#
loop_
_entity.id
_entity.type
_entity.pdbx_description
1 polymer ?
#
loop_
_entity_poly.entity_id
_entity_poly.type
_entity_poly.pdbx_seq_one_letter_code
_entity_poly.pdbx_strand_id
1 'polypeptide(L)'
;MRPPAPVPVATPHTSAGRRIATVQRTLTEYGYGQLKPTGMIGADTQAAITKFERDRKLPVTGQMSDRLVHELKTMTGRPLD
;
A
#
# COMPACT_ATOMS: atom_id res chain seq x y z
N MET A 1 18.70 -16.44 -30.49
CA MET A 1 17.47 -16.31 -29.71
C MET A 1 17.79 -16.00 -28.24
N ARG A 2 17.08 -15.11 -27.69
CA ARG A 2 17.32 -14.68 -26.34
C ARG A 2 16.24 -15.27 -25.41
N PRO A 3 16.63 -15.79 -24.25
CA PRO A 3 15.63 -16.30 -23.32
C PRO A 3 14.77 -15.18 -22.79
N PRO A 4 13.52 -15.45 -22.44
CA PRO A 4 12.67 -14.43 -21.87
C PRO A 4 13.23 -13.99 -20.51
N ALA A 5 13.09 -12.72 -20.23
CA ALA A 5 13.51 -12.19 -18.94
C ALA A 5 12.64 -12.80 -17.83
N PRO A 6 13.25 -13.17 -16.71
CA PRO A 6 12.46 -13.67 -15.60
C PRO A 6 11.56 -12.57 -15.08
N VAL A 7 10.35 -12.95 -14.72
CA VAL A 7 9.40 -12.01 -14.16
C VAL A 7 9.42 -12.18 -12.64
N PRO A 8 9.85 -11.17 -11.89
CA PRO A 8 9.84 -11.26 -10.44
C PRO A 8 8.41 -11.26 -9.93
N VAL A 9 7.98 -12.37 -9.40
CA VAL A 9 6.59 -12.53 -9.00
C VAL A 9 6.22 -11.67 -7.79
N ALA A 10 7.20 -11.31 -6.98
CA ALA A 10 6.94 -10.55 -5.77
C ALA A 10 7.20 -9.05 -5.95
N THR A 11 7.67 -8.63 -7.13
CA THR A 11 8.02 -7.24 -7.38
C THR A 11 6.91 -6.56 -8.16
N PRO A 12 6.33 -5.49 -7.64
CA PRO A 12 5.30 -4.78 -8.39
C PRO A 12 5.91 -4.08 -9.60
N HIS A 13 5.27 -4.25 -10.75
CA HIS A 13 5.74 -3.68 -12.02
C HIS A 13 4.94 -2.46 -12.45
N THR A 14 3.74 -2.32 -11.95
CA THR A 14 2.86 -1.23 -12.35
C THR A 14 2.88 -0.13 -11.30
N SER A 15 2.45 1.06 -11.69
CA SER A 15 2.31 2.16 -10.73
C SER A 15 1.37 1.79 -9.60
N ALA A 16 0.29 1.06 -9.93
CA ALA A 16 -0.66 0.63 -8.91
C ALA A 16 0.01 -0.32 -7.91
N GLY A 17 0.78 -1.29 -8.42
CA GLY A 17 1.47 -2.24 -7.55
C GLY A 17 2.50 -1.56 -6.65
N ARG A 18 3.26 -0.61 -7.21
CA ARG A 18 4.24 0.14 -6.43
C ARG A 18 3.56 0.99 -5.36
N ARG A 19 2.44 1.60 -5.71
CA ARG A 19 1.70 2.42 -4.75
C ARG A 19 1.19 1.57 -3.61
N ILE A 20 0.65 0.40 -3.92
CA ILE A 20 0.18 -0.52 -2.89
C ILE A 20 1.34 -0.94 -1.98
N ALA A 21 2.47 -1.31 -2.56
CA ALA A 21 3.63 -1.70 -1.77
C ALA A 21 4.11 -0.57 -0.86
N THR A 22 4.11 0.65 -1.37
CA THR A 22 4.50 1.80 -0.57
C THR A 22 3.52 2.05 0.57
N VAL A 23 2.23 1.90 0.30
CA VAL A 23 1.21 2.04 1.34
C VAL A 23 1.39 0.96 2.41
N GLN A 24 1.63 -0.28 1.99
CA GLN A 24 1.87 -1.38 2.92
C GLN A 24 3.06 -1.08 3.83
N ARG A 25 4.15 -0.60 3.24
CA ARG A 25 5.33 -0.23 4.01
C ARG A 25 5.05 0.91 4.97
N THR A 26 4.35 1.92 4.50
CA THR A 26 4.02 3.08 5.31
C THR A 26 3.13 2.71 6.48
N LEU A 27 2.09 1.92 6.24
CA LEU A 27 1.21 1.47 7.30
C LEU A 27 1.98 0.67 8.36
N THR A 28 2.93 -0.13 7.92
CA THR A 28 3.76 -0.89 8.84
C THR A 28 4.64 0.02 9.68
N GLU A 29 5.25 1.03 9.05
CA GLU A 29 6.10 1.99 9.75
C GLU A 29 5.33 2.74 10.84
N TYR A 30 4.07 3.01 10.60
CA TYR A 30 3.26 3.79 11.52
C TYR A 30 2.44 2.92 12.49
N GLY A 31 2.68 1.60 12.47
CA GLY A 31 2.10 0.72 13.46
C GLY A 31 0.69 0.26 13.20
N TYR A 32 0.19 0.41 11.98
CA TYR A 32 -1.15 -0.04 11.63
C TYR A 32 -1.22 -1.53 11.30
N GLY A 33 -0.08 -2.18 11.15
CA GLY A 33 -0.02 -3.61 10.88
C GLY A 33 1.40 -4.01 10.57
N GLN A 34 1.62 -5.30 10.37
CA GLN A 34 2.91 -5.82 9.93
C GLN A 34 2.72 -6.39 8.55
N LEU A 35 2.86 -5.54 7.56
CA LEU A 35 2.55 -5.87 6.18
C LEU A 35 3.83 -6.03 5.38
N LYS A 36 3.86 -7.04 4.53
CA LYS A 36 4.94 -7.18 3.56
C LYS A 36 4.59 -6.36 2.33
N PRO A 37 5.53 -5.59 1.77
CA PRO A 37 5.24 -4.74 0.62
C PRO A 37 5.17 -5.55 -0.68
N THR A 38 4.13 -6.37 -0.79
CA THR A 38 3.95 -7.27 -1.93
C THR A 38 3.34 -6.59 -3.14
N GLY A 39 2.69 -5.45 -2.95
CA GLY A 39 1.95 -4.80 -4.01
C GLY A 39 0.59 -5.42 -4.28
N MET A 40 0.16 -6.31 -3.42
CA MET A 40 -1.13 -7.00 -3.54
C MET A 40 -1.93 -6.81 -2.27
N ILE A 41 -3.22 -6.52 -2.44
CA ILE A 41 -4.11 -6.30 -1.30
C ILE A 41 -4.61 -7.64 -0.78
N GLY A 42 -4.25 -7.94 0.45
CA GLY A 42 -4.78 -9.11 1.15
C GLY A 42 -5.58 -8.68 2.37
N ALA A 43 -6.03 -9.66 3.14
CA ALA A 43 -6.84 -9.39 4.34
C ALA A 43 -6.07 -8.51 5.35
N ASP A 44 -4.77 -8.77 5.50
CA ASP A 44 -3.94 -7.99 6.43
C ASP A 44 -3.87 -6.53 6.01
N THR A 45 -3.69 -6.30 4.71
CA THR A 45 -3.63 -4.95 4.18
C THR A 45 -4.96 -4.24 4.38
N GLN A 46 -6.06 -4.93 4.10
CA GLN A 46 -7.39 -4.35 4.29
C GLN A 46 -7.63 -3.97 5.75
N ALA A 47 -7.21 -4.82 6.68
CA ALA A 47 -7.36 -4.53 8.10
C ALA A 47 -6.54 -3.31 8.51
N ALA A 48 -5.31 -3.20 7.99
CA ALA A 48 -4.46 -2.07 8.29
C ALA A 48 -5.04 -0.77 7.73
N ILE A 49 -5.56 -0.83 6.51
CA ILE A 49 -6.20 0.33 5.88
C ILE A 49 -7.40 0.77 6.71
N THR A 50 -8.21 -0.19 7.15
CA THR A 50 -9.37 0.10 7.98
C THR A 50 -8.97 0.81 9.27
N LYS A 51 -7.93 0.33 9.93
CA LYS A 51 -7.43 0.97 11.15
C LYS A 51 -6.99 2.41 10.88
N PHE A 52 -6.26 2.60 9.80
CA PHE A 52 -5.79 3.92 9.43
C PHE A 52 -6.96 4.86 9.15
N GLU A 53 -7.94 4.37 8.38
CA GLU A 53 -9.11 5.19 8.04
C GLU A 53 -9.89 5.60 9.28
N ARG A 54 -10.06 4.68 10.22
CA ARG A 54 -10.73 5.01 11.48
C ARG A 54 -9.95 6.04 12.28
N ASP A 55 -8.64 5.84 12.35
CA ASP A 55 -7.78 6.73 13.12
C ASP A 55 -7.78 8.14 12.55
N ARG A 56 -7.89 8.27 11.24
CA ARG A 56 -7.90 9.56 10.56
C ARG A 56 -9.32 10.08 10.30
N LYS A 57 -10.33 9.38 10.80
CA LYS A 57 -11.73 9.75 10.64
C LYS A 57 -12.15 9.83 9.17
N LEU A 58 -11.63 8.92 8.37
CA LEU A 58 -11.98 8.80 6.97
C LEU A 58 -13.12 7.79 6.81
N PRO A 59 -13.82 7.82 5.67
CA PRO A 59 -14.76 6.74 5.38
C PRO A 59 -14.04 5.40 5.39
N VAL A 60 -14.56 4.44 6.14
CA VAL A 60 -13.89 3.15 6.31
C VAL A 60 -14.28 2.24 5.15
N THR A 61 -13.35 2.05 4.22
CA THR A 61 -13.58 1.21 3.05
C THR A 61 -12.70 -0.04 3.05
N GLY A 62 -11.57 0.02 3.74
CA GLY A 62 -10.60 -1.07 3.71
C GLY A 62 -9.89 -1.23 2.39
N GLN A 63 -10.00 -0.25 1.51
CA GLN A 63 -9.47 -0.34 0.16
C GLN A 63 -8.53 0.81 -0.16
N MET A 64 -7.71 0.58 -1.19
CA MET A 64 -6.85 1.64 -1.73
C MET A 64 -7.74 2.65 -2.44
N SER A 65 -7.80 3.84 -1.88
CA SER A 65 -8.56 4.95 -2.47
C SER A 65 -7.64 6.14 -2.62
N ASP A 66 -8.03 7.07 -3.48
CA ASP A 66 -7.26 8.31 -3.64
C ASP A 66 -7.17 9.06 -2.33
N ARG A 67 -8.25 9.03 -1.55
CA ARG A 67 -8.27 9.68 -0.24
C ARG A 67 -7.26 9.07 0.71
N LEU A 68 -7.17 7.74 0.74
CA LEU A 68 -6.18 7.04 1.56
C LEU A 68 -4.77 7.47 1.17
N VAL A 69 -4.47 7.44 -0.13
CA VAL A 69 -3.16 7.82 -0.63
C VAL A 69 -2.85 9.27 -0.27
N HIS A 70 -3.83 10.15 -0.45
CA HIS A 70 -3.66 11.56 -0.14
C HIS A 70 -3.35 11.77 1.35
N GLU A 71 -4.08 11.09 2.22
CA GLU A 71 -3.85 11.21 3.65
C GLU A 71 -2.47 10.71 4.05
N LEU A 72 -2.03 9.61 3.45
CA LEU A 72 -0.70 9.07 3.73
C LEU A 72 0.39 10.02 3.24
N LYS A 73 0.21 10.61 2.06
CA LYS A 73 1.16 11.60 1.56
C LYS A 73 1.26 12.80 2.48
N THR A 74 0.12 13.26 2.95
CA THR A 74 0.07 14.40 3.88
C THR A 74 0.75 14.06 5.20
N MET A 75 0.48 12.86 5.71
CA MET A 75 1.02 12.44 7.00
C MET A 75 2.53 12.23 6.93
N THR A 76 3.02 11.64 5.86
CA THR A 76 4.44 11.33 5.73
C THR A 76 5.24 12.46 5.12
N GLY A 77 4.61 13.37 4.40
CA GLY A 77 5.29 14.42 3.67
C GLY A 77 6.07 13.91 2.48
N ARG A 78 5.78 12.70 2.01
CA ARG A 78 6.50 12.06 0.90
C ARG A 78 5.51 11.57 -0.15
N PRO A 79 5.92 11.60 -1.43
CA PRO A 79 5.10 10.97 -2.46
C PRO A 79 5.11 9.45 -2.27
N LEU A 80 4.00 8.82 -2.62
CA LEU A 80 3.85 7.38 -2.47
C LEU A 80 4.11 6.63 -3.78
N ASP A 81 4.37 7.32 -4.83
CA ASP A 81 4.66 6.70 -6.13
C ASP A 81 6.13 6.42 -6.31
#